data_c98b5978d433824283ec3644b30c2e9f
#
_entry.id   c98b5978d433824283ec3644b30c2e9f
#
_cell.length_a   1.000
_cell.length_b   1.000
_cell.length_c   1.000
_cell.angle_alpha   90.00
_cell.angle_beta   90.00
_cell.angle_gamma   90.00
#
_symmetry.space_group_name_H-M   'P 1'
#
loop_
_entity.id
_entity.type
_entity.pdbx_description
1 polymer ?
#
loop_
_entity_poly.entity_id
_entity_poly.type
_entity_poly.pdbx_seq_one_letter_code
_entity_poly.pdbx_strand_id
1 'polypeptide(L)'
;MKELLAQPGFLGTAATLGADLSQLMALLFTGLFIIGWIQARKKRGNAHHWLVLGGMVAMLSFFTSYYLFRQLGVLAFEGKEGFGGSDFMYHRVFIPILTVHILLVIFGLIMAVYMIILGFRAQQVVGGNRQLRPGELVVRKEKLLRIFLVSGGALLGLYAVVGTRLGTDFSLRRFLVYLSGLLVVGFVLGVEKTVERFWPDGERRHRILGRLTMTIYCILFLTGTITYTMLYILYPGKVG
;
A
#
# COMPACT_ATOMS: atom_id res chain seq x y z
N MET A 1 8.48 14.77 -16.71
CA MET A 1 7.46 13.95 -16.02
C MET A 1 6.65 14.77 -15.02
N LYS A 2 7.26 15.65 -14.21
CA LYS A 2 6.55 16.61 -13.33
C LYS A 2 5.50 17.42 -14.09
N GLU A 3 5.94 18.14 -15.09
CA GLU A 3 5.08 19.00 -15.93
C GLU A 3 3.96 18.23 -16.62
N LEU A 4 4.24 16.99 -17.05
CA LEU A 4 3.23 16.12 -17.67
C LEU A 4 2.09 15.78 -16.70
N LEU A 5 2.40 15.38 -15.47
CA LEU A 5 1.39 14.98 -14.48
C LEU A 5 0.60 16.18 -13.91
N ALA A 6 1.13 17.40 -14.02
CA ALA A 6 0.46 18.63 -13.63
C ALA A 6 -0.46 19.20 -14.71
N GLN A 7 -0.42 18.65 -15.93
CA GLN A 7 -1.34 19.08 -17.01
C GLN A 7 -2.80 18.79 -16.65
N PRO A 8 -3.77 19.48 -17.29
CA PRO A 8 -5.18 19.18 -17.12
C PRO A 8 -5.50 17.70 -17.35
N GLY A 9 -6.36 17.16 -16.53
CA GLY A 9 -6.77 15.76 -16.61
C GLY A 9 -7.66 15.46 -17.82
N PHE A 10 -7.94 14.19 -18.03
CA PHE A 10 -8.72 13.69 -19.18
C PHE A 10 -10.17 13.32 -18.82
N LEU A 11 -10.55 13.34 -17.53
CA LEU A 11 -11.91 13.01 -17.09
C LEU A 11 -12.87 14.21 -17.17
N GLY A 12 -12.44 15.37 -17.68
CA GLY A 12 -13.27 16.57 -17.81
C GLY A 12 -13.60 17.25 -16.50
N THR A 13 -12.81 17.05 -15.48
CA THR A 13 -12.91 17.66 -14.14
C THR A 13 -11.81 18.71 -13.95
N ALA A 14 -11.79 19.40 -12.81
CA ALA A 14 -10.68 20.29 -12.45
C ALA A 14 -9.40 19.54 -12.01
N ALA A 15 -9.36 18.22 -12.18
CA ALA A 15 -8.25 17.39 -11.77
C ALA A 15 -7.04 17.52 -12.70
N THR A 16 -5.85 17.26 -12.17
CA THR A 16 -4.64 17.07 -12.97
C THR A 16 -4.62 15.67 -13.59
N LEU A 17 -3.81 15.50 -14.65
CA LEU A 17 -3.55 14.18 -15.25
C LEU A 17 -3.11 13.13 -14.20
N GLY A 18 -2.30 13.54 -13.23
CA GLY A 18 -1.86 12.66 -12.16
C GLY A 18 -3.00 12.20 -11.23
N ALA A 19 -3.95 13.10 -10.92
CA ALA A 19 -5.11 12.78 -10.10
C ALA A 19 -6.08 11.85 -10.85
N ASP A 20 -6.36 12.12 -12.12
CA ASP A 20 -7.20 11.27 -12.97
C ASP A 20 -6.61 9.86 -13.13
N LEU A 21 -5.30 9.79 -13.37
CA LEU A 21 -4.59 8.52 -13.46
C LEU A 21 -4.67 7.75 -12.13
N SER A 22 -4.55 8.44 -11.00
CA SER A 22 -4.67 7.82 -9.68
C SER A 22 -6.05 7.23 -9.45
N GLN A 23 -7.11 7.96 -9.84
CA GLN A 23 -8.49 7.48 -9.73
C GLN A 23 -8.74 6.27 -10.63
N LEU A 24 -8.25 6.29 -11.87
CA LEU A 24 -8.35 5.17 -12.80
C LEU A 24 -7.59 3.93 -12.29
N MET A 25 -6.39 4.11 -11.77
CA MET A 25 -5.60 3.02 -11.20
C MET A 25 -6.27 2.43 -9.96
N ALA A 26 -6.86 3.25 -9.08
CA ALA A 26 -7.63 2.77 -7.94
C ALA A 26 -8.82 1.90 -8.36
N LEU A 27 -9.55 2.30 -9.42
CA LEU A 27 -10.62 1.50 -10.01
C LEU A 27 -10.10 0.17 -10.56
N LEU A 28 -9.01 0.21 -11.33
CA LEU A 28 -8.39 -0.98 -11.93
C LEU A 28 -7.95 -1.98 -10.86
N PHE A 29 -7.20 -1.53 -9.84
CA PHE A 29 -6.71 -2.43 -8.78
C PHE A 29 -7.86 -3.03 -7.99
N THR A 30 -8.84 -2.22 -7.61
CA THR A 30 -10.02 -2.71 -6.89
C THR A 30 -10.80 -3.72 -7.73
N GLY A 31 -10.96 -3.47 -9.03
CA GLY A 31 -11.58 -4.41 -9.96
C GLY A 31 -10.84 -5.75 -10.04
N LEU A 32 -9.49 -5.71 -10.18
CA LEU A 32 -8.65 -6.91 -10.20
C LEU A 32 -8.77 -7.72 -8.89
N PHE A 33 -8.83 -7.04 -7.74
CA PHE A 33 -8.99 -7.69 -6.44
C PHE A 33 -10.37 -8.34 -6.31
N ILE A 34 -11.44 -7.65 -6.71
CA ILE A 34 -12.81 -8.20 -6.68
C ILE A 34 -12.92 -9.43 -7.60
N ILE A 35 -12.42 -9.32 -8.84
CA ILE A 35 -12.43 -10.43 -9.79
C ILE A 35 -11.59 -11.59 -9.23
N GLY A 36 -10.41 -11.31 -8.70
CA GLY A 36 -9.55 -12.30 -8.07
C GLY A 36 -10.22 -13.01 -6.89
N TRP A 37 -10.94 -12.27 -6.05
CA TRP A 37 -11.72 -12.85 -4.96
C TRP A 37 -12.86 -13.74 -5.45
N ILE A 38 -13.58 -13.34 -6.51
CA ILE A 38 -14.60 -14.16 -7.16
C ILE A 38 -14.00 -15.48 -7.69
N GLN A 39 -12.79 -15.42 -8.29
CA GLN A 39 -12.09 -16.62 -8.76
C GLN A 39 -11.73 -17.57 -7.60
N ALA A 40 -11.30 -17.02 -6.45
CA ALA A 40 -11.06 -17.83 -5.25
C ALA A 40 -12.33 -18.56 -4.79
N ARG A 41 -13.48 -17.87 -4.77
CA ARG A 41 -14.78 -18.50 -4.43
C ARG A 41 -15.19 -19.59 -5.40
N LYS A 42 -14.83 -19.45 -6.68
CA LYS A 42 -15.05 -20.46 -7.73
C LYS A 42 -13.98 -21.58 -7.72
N LYS A 43 -13.14 -21.65 -6.69
CA LYS A 43 -12.02 -22.61 -6.57
C LYS A 43 -11.01 -22.57 -7.73
N ARG A 44 -10.93 -21.46 -8.45
CA ARG A 44 -9.97 -21.22 -9.54
C ARG A 44 -8.69 -20.56 -8.98
N GLY A 45 -7.90 -21.34 -8.24
CA GLY A 45 -6.74 -20.83 -7.49
C GLY A 45 -5.68 -20.18 -8.35
N ASN A 46 -5.41 -20.69 -9.56
CA ASN A 46 -4.44 -20.08 -10.47
C ASN A 46 -4.90 -18.69 -10.92
N ALA A 47 -6.15 -18.52 -11.32
CA ALA A 47 -6.69 -17.23 -11.72
C ALA A 47 -6.69 -16.24 -10.57
N HIS A 48 -7.13 -16.66 -9.36
CA HIS A 48 -7.04 -15.85 -8.15
C HIS A 48 -5.61 -15.39 -7.90
N HIS A 49 -4.65 -16.32 -7.89
CA HIS A 49 -3.25 -16.02 -7.58
C HIS A 49 -2.69 -14.93 -8.52
N TRP A 50 -2.84 -15.11 -9.83
CA TRP A 50 -2.24 -14.18 -10.79
C TRP A 50 -2.93 -12.83 -10.83
N LEU A 51 -4.27 -12.78 -10.73
CA LEU A 51 -5.02 -11.53 -10.68
C LEU A 51 -4.67 -10.71 -9.43
N VAL A 52 -4.67 -11.34 -8.26
CA VAL A 52 -4.38 -10.64 -7.00
C VAL A 52 -2.92 -10.27 -6.89
N LEU A 53 -1.99 -11.17 -7.26
CA LEU A 53 -0.56 -10.88 -7.25
C LEU A 53 -0.22 -9.75 -8.22
N GLY A 54 -0.69 -9.83 -9.47
CA GLY A 54 -0.49 -8.79 -10.47
C GLY A 54 -1.05 -7.44 -10.03
N GLY A 55 -2.28 -7.44 -9.49
CA GLY A 55 -2.91 -6.24 -8.94
C GLY A 55 -2.14 -5.66 -7.75
N MET A 56 -1.67 -6.48 -6.80
CA MET A 56 -0.89 -6.00 -5.66
C MET A 56 0.48 -5.45 -6.06
N VAL A 57 1.20 -6.13 -6.95
CA VAL A 57 2.52 -5.66 -7.43
C VAL A 57 2.36 -4.35 -8.20
N ALA A 58 1.37 -4.26 -9.10
CA ALA A 58 1.10 -3.04 -9.86
C ALA A 58 0.68 -1.88 -8.93
N MET A 59 -0.15 -2.15 -7.93
CA MET A 59 -0.56 -1.19 -6.91
C MET A 59 0.64 -0.68 -6.10
N LEU A 60 1.49 -1.57 -5.59
CA LEU A 60 2.69 -1.19 -4.83
C LEU A 60 3.63 -0.34 -5.68
N SER A 61 3.86 -0.72 -6.94
CA SER A 61 4.69 0.03 -7.87
C SER A 61 4.12 1.42 -8.15
N PHE A 62 2.81 1.51 -8.40
CA PHE A 62 2.12 2.77 -8.63
C PHE A 62 2.20 3.70 -7.41
N PHE A 63 1.86 3.21 -6.21
CA PHE A 63 1.90 4.04 -5.01
C PHE A 63 3.31 4.47 -4.61
N THR A 64 4.32 3.61 -4.81
CA THR A 64 5.71 4.01 -4.59
C THR A 64 6.11 5.14 -5.54
N SER A 65 5.79 5.01 -6.82
CA SER A 65 6.05 6.05 -7.82
C SER A 65 5.28 7.34 -7.49
N TYR A 66 3.98 7.22 -7.19
CA TYR A 66 3.12 8.33 -6.80
C TYR A 66 3.68 9.10 -5.59
N TYR A 67 4.09 8.38 -4.53
CA TYR A 67 4.68 8.98 -3.35
C TYR A 67 5.98 9.74 -3.67
N LEU A 68 6.85 9.15 -4.48
CA LEU A 68 8.09 9.81 -4.92
C LEU A 68 7.79 11.09 -5.72
N PHE A 69 6.82 11.05 -6.63
CA PHE A 69 6.43 12.23 -7.41
C PHE A 69 5.78 13.30 -6.53
N ARG A 70 4.97 12.92 -5.55
CA ARG A 70 4.36 13.85 -4.61
C ARG A 70 5.41 14.58 -3.77
N GLN A 71 6.42 13.88 -3.23
CA GLN A 71 7.54 14.48 -2.51
C GLN A 71 8.33 15.47 -3.38
N LEU A 72 8.29 15.29 -4.69
CA LEU A 72 8.86 16.23 -5.66
C LEU A 72 7.93 17.43 -5.96
N GLY A 73 6.81 17.58 -5.28
CA GLY A 73 5.89 18.71 -5.42
C GLY A 73 4.98 18.68 -6.66
N VAL A 74 4.81 17.53 -7.31
CA VAL A 74 4.05 17.40 -8.57
C VAL A 74 2.54 17.22 -8.35
N LEU A 75 2.12 16.73 -7.19
CA LEU A 75 0.74 16.33 -6.91
C LEU A 75 0.18 17.01 -5.65
N ALA A 76 0.70 18.18 -5.28
CA ALA A 76 0.52 18.80 -3.97
C ALA A 76 -0.71 19.73 -3.85
N PHE A 77 -1.81 19.50 -4.57
CA PHE A 77 -3.03 20.30 -4.40
C PHE A 77 -4.02 19.74 -3.35
N GLU A 78 -3.53 18.96 -2.39
CA GLU A 78 -4.35 18.38 -1.32
C GLU A 78 -4.40 19.26 -0.06
N GLY A 79 -3.98 20.52 -0.14
CA GLY A 79 -4.09 21.49 0.95
C GLY A 79 -5.39 22.31 0.87
N LYS A 80 -5.58 23.21 1.84
CA LYS A 80 -6.70 24.15 1.86
C LYS A 80 -6.77 25.01 0.58
N GLU A 81 -5.63 25.29 -0.02
CA GLU A 81 -5.52 26.06 -1.28
C GLU A 81 -6.14 25.33 -2.47
N GLY A 82 -6.11 23.98 -2.47
CA GLY A 82 -6.76 23.15 -3.50
C GLY A 82 -8.24 22.88 -3.26
N PHE A 83 -8.84 23.35 -2.15
CA PHE A 83 -10.22 23.09 -1.78
C PHE A 83 -11.05 24.37 -1.80
N GLY A 84 -11.96 24.49 -2.75
CA GLY A 84 -12.80 25.69 -2.94
C GLY A 84 -14.06 25.74 -2.10
N GLY A 85 -14.32 24.77 -1.23
CA GLY A 85 -15.49 24.73 -0.37
C GLY A 85 -15.34 25.58 0.91
N SER A 86 -16.42 25.63 1.72
CA SER A 86 -16.41 26.37 2.99
C SER A 86 -15.46 25.75 4.01
N ASP A 87 -15.01 26.55 5.00
CA ASP A 87 -14.17 26.10 6.11
C ASP A 87 -14.81 24.95 6.90
N PHE A 88 -16.12 24.96 7.06
CA PHE A 88 -16.87 23.87 7.69
C PHE A 88 -16.69 22.56 6.91
N MET A 89 -16.94 22.59 5.58
CA MET A 89 -16.79 21.40 4.72
C MET A 89 -15.35 20.90 4.71
N TYR A 90 -14.38 21.80 4.68
CA TYR A 90 -12.97 21.42 4.73
C TYR A 90 -12.61 20.71 6.03
N HIS A 91 -12.84 21.35 7.19
CA HIS A 91 -12.39 20.84 8.48
C HIS A 91 -13.24 19.70 9.02
N ARG A 92 -14.56 19.71 8.78
CA ARG A 92 -15.50 18.74 9.38
C ARG A 92 -15.83 17.55 8.50
N VAL A 93 -15.61 17.64 7.19
CA VAL A 93 -15.95 16.56 6.26
C VAL A 93 -14.71 16.08 5.50
N PHE A 94 -14.05 16.97 4.76
CA PHE A 94 -12.94 16.59 3.90
C PHE A 94 -11.73 16.06 4.68
N ILE A 95 -11.23 16.79 5.67
CA ILE A 95 -10.06 16.39 6.47
C ILE A 95 -10.26 15.07 7.19
N PRO A 96 -11.38 14.79 7.88
CA PRO A 96 -11.63 13.47 8.47
C PRO A 96 -11.62 12.34 7.47
N ILE A 97 -12.27 12.50 6.30
CA ILE A 97 -12.28 11.47 5.24
C ILE A 97 -10.88 11.24 4.70
N LEU A 98 -10.15 12.30 4.39
CA LEU A 98 -8.76 12.24 3.91
C LEU A 98 -7.85 11.56 4.94
N THR A 99 -7.98 11.89 6.23
CA THR A 99 -7.21 11.28 7.31
C THR A 99 -7.46 9.78 7.39
N VAL A 100 -8.72 9.36 7.39
CA VAL A 100 -9.08 7.93 7.36
C VAL A 100 -8.51 7.26 6.10
N HIS A 101 -8.64 7.91 4.94
CA HIS A 101 -8.08 7.39 3.68
C HIS A 101 -6.58 7.16 3.78
N ILE A 102 -5.80 8.15 4.25
CA ILE A 102 -4.35 8.04 4.39
C ILE A 102 -3.95 6.90 5.35
N LEU A 103 -4.61 6.80 6.50
CA LEU A 103 -4.35 5.73 7.47
C LEU A 103 -4.63 4.35 6.86
N LEU A 104 -5.72 4.21 6.12
CA LEU A 104 -6.06 2.97 5.44
C LEU A 104 -5.09 2.66 4.28
N VAL A 105 -4.56 3.68 3.56
CA VAL A 105 -3.51 3.49 2.55
C VAL A 105 -2.27 2.87 3.17
N ILE A 106 -1.78 3.45 4.27
CA ILE A 106 -0.59 2.93 4.96
C ILE A 106 -0.81 1.48 5.39
N PHE A 107 -1.95 1.20 6.03
CA PHE A 107 -2.28 -0.14 6.48
C PHE A 107 -2.47 -1.12 5.30
N GLY A 108 -3.13 -0.68 4.24
CA GLY A 108 -3.35 -1.46 3.02
C GLY A 108 -2.04 -1.83 2.30
N LEU A 109 -1.07 -0.93 2.24
CA LEU A 109 0.26 -1.21 1.67
C LEU A 109 1.03 -2.26 2.48
N ILE A 110 0.99 -2.16 3.82
CA ILE A 110 1.59 -3.17 4.70
C ILE A 110 0.90 -4.52 4.48
N MET A 111 -0.43 -4.54 4.44
CA MET A 111 -1.21 -5.75 4.20
C MET A 111 -0.95 -6.36 2.81
N ALA A 112 -0.70 -5.55 1.77
CA ALA A 112 -0.34 -6.06 0.45
C ALA A 112 0.93 -6.90 0.48
N VAL A 113 2.01 -6.36 1.04
CA VAL A 113 3.28 -7.07 1.17
C VAL A 113 3.11 -8.34 2.02
N TYR A 114 2.42 -8.22 3.15
CA TYR A 114 2.14 -9.35 4.01
C TYR A 114 1.36 -10.45 3.30
N MET A 115 0.29 -10.11 2.58
CA MET A 115 -0.56 -11.07 1.88
C MET A 115 0.12 -11.72 0.69
N ILE A 116 1.02 -11.03 -0.01
CA ILE A 116 1.87 -11.64 -1.04
C ILE A 116 2.74 -12.74 -0.41
N ILE A 117 3.46 -12.42 0.66
CA ILE A 117 4.34 -13.39 1.35
C ILE A 117 3.53 -14.57 1.90
N LEU A 118 2.41 -14.29 2.58
CA LEU A 118 1.53 -15.31 3.14
C LEU A 118 0.91 -16.18 2.04
N GLY A 119 0.50 -15.60 0.92
CA GLY A 119 -0.05 -16.31 -0.22
C GLY A 119 0.91 -17.34 -0.81
N PHE A 120 2.18 -16.96 -1.00
CA PHE A 120 3.22 -17.89 -1.46
C PHE A 120 3.55 -18.99 -0.44
N ARG A 121 3.50 -18.68 0.85
CA ARG A 121 3.80 -19.64 1.92
C ARG A 121 2.65 -20.60 2.19
N ALA A 122 1.41 -20.15 2.04
CA ALA A 122 0.21 -20.91 2.36
C ALA A 122 -0.35 -21.72 1.18
N GLN A 123 0.26 -21.64 -0.02
CA GLN A 123 -0.21 -22.36 -1.20
C GLN A 123 0.52 -23.68 -1.44
N GLN A 124 -0.16 -24.58 -2.12
CA GLN A 124 0.38 -25.78 -2.75
C GLN A 124 -0.25 -25.97 -4.13
N VAL A 125 0.41 -26.72 -4.99
CA VAL A 125 -0.12 -27.06 -6.33
C VAL A 125 -0.60 -28.51 -6.30
N VAL A 126 -1.89 -28.72 -6.58
CA VAL A 126 -2.50 -30.05 -6.65
C VAL A 126 -3.23 -30.15 -7.99
N GLY A 127 -2.87 -31.14 -8.81
CA GLY A 127 -3.46 -31.34 -10.14
C GLY A 127 -3.32 -30.09 -11.05
N GLY A 128 -2.19 -29.37 -10.98
CA GLY A 128 -1.96 -28.17 -11.77
C GLY A 128 -2.69 -26.91 -11.28
N ASN A 129 -3.51 -27.00 -10.24
CA ASN A 129 -4.21 -25.85 -9.65
C ASN A 129 -3.64 -25.46 -8.28
N ARG A 130 -3.51 -24.16 -8.02
CA ARG A 130 -3.09 -23.64 -6.72
C ARG A 130 -4.24 -23.72 -5.72
N GLN A 131 -3.94 -24.29 -4.57
CA GLN A 131 -4.86 -24.42 -3.45
C GLN A 131 -4.17 -24.00 -2.16
N LEU A 132 -4.94 -23.64 -1.14
CA LEU A 132 -4.37 -23.40 0.18
C LEU A 132 -3.94 -24.73 0.79
N ARG A 133 -2.75 -24.73 1.38
CA ARG A 133 -2.20 -25.87 2.12
C ARG A 133 -2.81 -25.90 3.51
N PRO A 134 -3.49 -26.99 3.90
CA PRO A 134 -3.97 -27.14 5.27
C PRO A 134 -2.79 -27.35 6.23
N GLY A 135 -2.96 -26.90 7.46
CA GLY A 135 -2.02 -27.10 8.55
C GLY A 135 -1.27 -25.86 9.01
N GLU A 136 -0.47 -26.04 10.05
CA GLU A 136 0.25 -24.96 10.69
C GLU A 136 1.33 -24.35 9.80
N LEU A 137 1.36 -23.02 9.77
CA LEU A 137 2.34 -22.24 9.04
C LEU A 137 3.17 -21.41 10.03
N VAL A 138 4.10 -22.09 10.69
CA VAL A 138 4.96 -21.50 11.72
C VAL A 138 6.31 -21.07 11.16
N VAL A 139 6.78 -19.88 11.52
CA VAL A 139 8.13 -19.41 11.18
C VAL A 139 9.07 -19.75 12.35
N ARG A 140 10.12 -20.51 12.07
CA ARG A 140 11.15 -20.81 13.08
C ARG A 140 11.84 -19.54 13.55
N LYS A 141 12.17 -19.48 14.84
CA LYS A 141 12.84 -18.32 15.46
C LYS A 141 14.17 -17.99 14.77
N GLU A 142 14.92 -18.99 14.37
CA GLU A 142 16.20 -18.83 13.66
C GLU A 142 16.02 -18.13 12.31
N LYS A 143 14.91 -18.43 11.61
CA LYS A 143 14.58 -17.76 10.34
C LYS A 143 14.22 -16.29 10.55
N LEU A 144 13.47 -15.98 11.61
CA LEU A 144 13.15 -14.59 11.95
C LEU A 144 14.40 -13.80 12.31
N LEU A 145 15.28 -14.38 13.15
CA LEU A 145 16.55 -13.77 13.50
C LEU A 145 17.41 -13.53 12.24
N ARG A 146 17.48 -14.52 11.33
CA ARG A 146 18.20 -14.35 10.07
C ARG A 146 17.61 -13.20 9.23
N ILE A 147 16.29 -13.11 9.10
CA ILE A 147 15.63 -12.01 8.37
C ILE A 147 15.99 -10.67 9.03
N PHE A 148 15.93 -10.58 10.35
CA PHE A 148 16.27 -9.36 11.08
C PHE A 148 17.73 -8.96 10.84
N LEU A 149 18.66 -9.89 10.96
CA LEU A 149 20.10 -9.64 10.77
C LEU A 149 20.42 -9.26 9.31
N VAL A 150 19.84 -9.95 8.33
CA VAL A 150 20.05 -9.61 6.90
C VAL A 150 19.47 -8.24 6.57
N SER A 151 18.25 -7.95 7.04
CA SER A 151 17.63 -6.63 6.84
C SER A 151 18.43 -5.53 7.53
N GLY A 152 18.89 -5.76 8.75
CA GLY A 152 19.74 -4.85 9.50
C GLY A 152 21.07 -4.59 8.79
N GLY A 153 21.72 -5.64 8.30
CA GLY A 153 22.95 -5.53 7.51
C GLY A 153 22.76 -4.76 6.20
N ALA A 154 21.64 -5.02 5.49
CA ALA A 154 21.30 -4.28 4.28
C ALA A 154 21.06 -2.78 4.55
N LEU A 155 20.33 -2.46 5.62
CA LEU A 155 20.09 -1.08 6.04
C LEU A 155 21.40 -0.39 6.46
N LEU A 156 22.28 -1.10 7.17
CA LEU A 156 23.60 -0.59 7.55
C LEU A 156 24.48 -0.34 6.33
N GLY A 157 24.49 -1.28 5.39
CA GLY A 157 25.19 -1.11 4.12
C GLY A 157 24.70 0.10 3.33
N LEU A 158 23.38 0.29 3.26
CA LEU A 158 22.77 1.46 2.63
C LEU A 158 23.19 2.75 3.36
N TYR A 159 23.17 2.76 4.69
CA TYR A 159 23.62 3.90 5.50
C TYR A 159 25.07 4.25 5.19
N ALA A 160 25.96 3.26 5.12
CA ALA A 160 27.37 3.45 4.81
C ALA A 160 27.57 3.99 3.39
N VAL A 161 26.91 3.40 2.38
CA VAL A 161 27.00 3.86 0.98
C VAL A 161 26.51 5.29 0.81
N VAL A 162 25.38 5.65 1.43
CA VAL A 162 24.88 7.03 1.39
C VAL A 162 25.84 7.98 2.09
N GLY A 163 26.43 7.57 3.21
CA GLY A 163 27.45 8.36 3.92
C GLY A 163 28.68 8.64 3.08
N THR A 164 29.26 7.63 2.45
CA THR A 164 30.45 7.76 1.60
C THR A 164 30.18 8.58 0.32
N ARG A 165 29.01 8.39 -0.30
CA ARG A 165 28.63 9.12 -1.52
C ARG A 165 28.40 10.61 -1.29
N LEU A 166 27.88 10.99 -0.11
CA LEU A 166 27.61 12.38 0.24
C LEU A 166 28.82 13.08 0.89
N GLY A 167 29.94 12.37 1.09
CA GLY A 167 31.16 12.94 1.69
C GLY A 167 30.95 13.54 3.08
N THR A 168 29.99 13.03 3.84
CA THR A 168 29.58 13.60 5.11
C THR A 168 29.89 12.67 6.27
N ASP A 169 30.40 13.22 7.34
CA ASP A 169 30.61 12.57 8.63
C ASP A 169 29.29 12.02 9.23
N PHE A 170 29.38 11.40 10.38
CA PHE A 170 28.25 10.90 11.14
C PHE A 170 27.13 11.95 11.23
N SER A 171 25.93 11.59 10.80
CA SER A 171 24.74 12.42 10.91
C SER A 171 23.70 11.75 11.79
N LEU A 172 23.36 12.40 12.90
CA LEU A 172 22.31 11.92 13.82
C LEU A 172 20.99 11.66 13.08
N ARG A 173 20.59 12.53 12.15
CA ARG A 173 19.37 12.36 11.36
C ARG A 173 19.39 11.06 10.56
N ARG A 174 20.49 10.75 9.88
CA ARG A 174 20.64 9.50 9.12
C ARG A 174 20.66 8.27 10.02
N PHE A 175 21.34 8.38 11.17
CA PHE A 175 21.33 7.31 12.17
C PHE A 175 19.92 7.02 12.70
N LEU A 176 19.13 8.07 12.99
CA LEU A 176 17.74 7.90 13.41
C LEU A 176 16.86 7.26 12.31
N VAL A 177 17.09 7.57 11.04
CA VAL A 177 16.40 6.91 9.92
C VAL A 177 16.78 5.42 9.85
N TYR A 178 18.05 5.08 10.00
CA TYR A 178 18.50 3.70 10.08
C TYR A 178 17.86 2.96 11.27
N LEU A 179 17.88 3.56 12.45
CA LEU A 179 17.29 2.99 13.65
C LEU A 179 15.77 2.80 13.50
N SER A 180 15.07 3.78 12.93
CA SER A 180 13.63 3.64 12.65
C SER A 180 13.34 2.51 11.67
N GLY A 181 14.18 2.31 10.65
CA GLY A 181 14.08 1.16 9.74
C GLY A 181 14.22 -0.18 10.46
N LEU A 182 15.19 -0.30 11.36
CA LEU A 182 15.35 -1.50 12.20
C LEU A 182 14.15 -1.75 13.12
N LEU A 183 13.62 -0.70 13.74
CA LEU A 183 12.43 -0.80 14.60
C LEU A 183 11.20 -1.27 13.79
N VAL A 184 11.03 -0.76 12.56
CA VAL A 184 9.96 -1.22 11.66
C VAL A 184 10.12 -2.70 11.32
N VAL A 185 11.33 -3.15 10.97
CA VAL A 185 11.57 -4.58 10.71
C VAL A 185 11.26 -5.43 11.94
N GLY A 186 11.75 -5.04 13.12
CA GLY A 186 11.46 -5.73 14.39
C GLY A 186 9.95 -5.77 14.69
N PHE A 187 9.26 -4.66 14.50
CA PHE A 187 7.81 -4.58 14.68
C PHE A 187 7.06 -5.52 13.74
N VAL A 188 7.40 -5.53 12.44
CA VAL A 188 6.76 -6.42 11.44
C VAL A 188 6.97 -7.90 11.82
N LEU A 189 8.18 -8.27 12.25
CA LEU A 189 8.46 -9.64 12.70
C LEU A 189 7.70 -10.00 13.99
N GLY A 190 7.54 -9.04 14.91
CA GLY A 190 6.72 -9.18 16.11
C GLY A 190 5.24 -9.37 15.79
N VAL A 191 4.71 -8.56 14.85
CA VAL A 191 3.33 -8.69 14.35
C VAL A 191 3.12 -10.07 13.71
N GLU A 192 4.07 -10.55 12.88
CA GLU A 192 3.97 -11.90 12.30
C GLU A 192 3.85 -12.97 13.38
N LYS A 193 4.66 -12.89 14.44
CA LYS A 193 4.58 -13.84 15.56
C LYS A 193 3.27 -13.73 16.34
N THR A 194 2.76 -12.56 16.50
CA THR A 194 1.47 -12.34 17.17
C THR A 194 0.32 -12.93 16.33
N VAL A 195 0.31 -12.63 15.04
CA VAL A 195 -0.69 -13.17 14.09
C VAL A 195 -0.61 -14.71 14.02
N GLU A 196 0.62 -15.27 14.01
CA GLU A 196 0.87 -16.70 14.01
C GLU A 196 0.34 -17.38 15.30
N ARG A 197 0.45 -16.72 16.43
CA ARG A 197 -0.08 -17.22 17.72
C ARG A 197 -1.62 -17.27 17.72
N PHE A 198 -2.29 -16.26 17.14
CA PHE A 198 -3.76 -16.23 17.07
C PHE A 198 -4.33 -17.13 15.97
N TRP A 199 -3.63 -17.26 14.86
CA TRP A 199 -4.04 -18.05 13.69
C TRP A 199 -2.86 -18.90 13.18
N PRO A 200 -2.52 -20.00 13.84
CA PRO A 200 -1.40 -20.88 13.46
C PRO A 200 -1.65 -21.57 12.11
N ASP A 201 -2.90 -21.89 11.79
CA ASP A 201 -3.28 -22.50 10.50
C ASP A 201 -3.14 -21.52 9.35
N GLY A 202 -2.32 -21.88 8.35
CA GLY A 202 -1.96 -21.03 7.22
C GLY A 202 -3.16 -20.73 6.31
N GLU A 203 -4.03 -21.70 6.09
CA GLU A 203 -5.23 -21.56 5.27
C GLU A 203 -6.23 -20.61 5.94
N ARG A 204 -6.53 -20.81 7.21
CA ARG A 204 -7.43 -19.96 7.99
C ARG A 204 -6.93 -18.52 8.05
N ARG A 205 -5.62 -18.34 8.33
CA ARG A 205 -4.96 -17.03 8.37
C ARG A 205 -5.08 -16.31 7.03
N HIS A 206 -4.75 -16.98 5.92
CA HIS A 206 -4.87 -16.38 4.58
C HIS A 206 -6.32 -15.97 4.27
N ARG A 207 -7.31 -16.78 4.62
CA ARG A 207 -8.73 -16.46 4.38
C ARG A 207 -9.21 -15.27 5.21
N ILE A 208 -8.85 -15.19 6.50
CA ILE A 208 -9.28 -14.10 7.39
C ILE A 208 -8.62 -12.79 6.95
N LEU A 209 -7.30 -12.79 6.83
CA LEU A 209 -6.54 -11.58 6.48
C LEU A 209 -6.81 -11.15 5.03
N GLY A 210 -7.03 -12.08 4.12
CA GLY A 210 -7.44 -11.77 2.75
C GLY A 210 -8.79 -11.07 2.67
N ARG A 211 -9.79 -11.49 3.48
CA ARG A 211 -11.08 -10.78 3.57
C ARG A 211 -10.90 -9.38 4.17
N LEU A 212 -10.13 -9.25 5.24
CA LEU A 212 -9.83 -7.96 5.85
C LEU A 212 -9.17 -7.01 4.85
N THR A 213 -8.13 -7.48 4.15
CA THR A 213 -7.42 -6.71 3.11
C THR A 213 -8.37 -6.26 2.01
N MET A 214 -9.25 -7.16 1.57
CA MET A 214 -10.25 -6.85 0.55
C MET A 214 -11.23 -5.75 1.00
N THR A 215 -11.73 -5.86 2.25
CA THR A 215 -12.60 -4.84 2.85
C THR A 215 -11.91 -3.48 2.91
N ILE A 216 -10.65 -3.46 3.33
CA ILE A 216 -9.83 -2.24 3.37
C ILE A 216 -9.72 -1.62 1.98
N TYR A 217 -9.42 -2.40 0.95
CA TYR A 217 -9.30 -1.88 -0.41
C TYR A 217 -10.61 -1.35 -0.98
N CYS A 218 -11.74 -1.98 -0.65
CA CYS A 218 -13.05 -1.43 -1.01
C CYS A 218 -13.31 -0.08 -0.31
N ILE A 219 -13.00 0.04 0.98
CA ILE A 219 -13.14 1.30 1.72
C ILE A 219 -12.15 2.36 1.17
N LEU A 220 -10.93 1.97 0.85
CA LEU A 220 -9.94 2.86 0.21
C LEU A 220 -10.43 3.40 -1.12
N PHE A 221 -11.00 2.56 -1.96
CA PHE A 221 -11.59 3.01 -3.23
C PHE A 221 -12.73 4.01 -3.00
N LEU A 222 -13.63 3.73 -2.05
CA LEU A 222 -14.74 4.63 -1.73
C LEU A 222 -14.23 5.97 -1.17
N THR A 223 -13.35 5.95 -0.19
CA THR A 223 -12.82 7.19 0.42
C THR A 223 -11.96 7.99 -0.56
N GLY A 224 -11.17 7.32 -1.40
CA GLY A 224 -10.41 7.96 -2.48
C GLY A 224 -11.31 8.62 -3.52
N THR A 225 -12.37 7.92 -3.94
CA THR A 225 -13.37 8.47 -4.88
C THR A 225 -14.12 9.66 -4.28
N ILE A 226 -14.48 9.60 -2.99
CA ILE A 226 -15.09 10.75 -2.29
C ILE A 226 -14.11 11.94 -2.25
N THR A 227 -12.85 11.69 -1.89
CA THR A 227 -11.81 12.73 -1.86
C THR A 227 -11.63 13.37 -3.24
N TYR A 228 -11.51 12.54 -4.28
CA TYR A 228 -11.42 13.02 -5.67
C TYR A 228 -12.63 13.87 -6.07
N THR A 229 -13.84 13.38 -5.79
CA THR A 229 -15.10 14.08 -6.09
C THR A 229 -15.18 15.42 -5.36
N MET A 230 -14.81 15.47 -4.10
CA MET A 230 -14.81 16.71 -3.32
C MET A 230 -13.81 17.73 -3.85
N LEU A 231 -12.58 17.31 -4.21
CA LEU A 231 -11.53 18.22 -4.65
C LEU A 231 -11.72 18.73 -6.08
N TYR A 232 -12.20 17.88 -6.98
CA TYR A 232 -12.11 18.17 -8.41
C TYR A 232 -13.48 18.35 -9.12
N ILE A 233 -14.58 18.02 -8.42
CA ILE A 233 -15.92 18.12 -8.98
C ILE A 233 -16.77 19.11 -8.17
N LEU A 234 -16.89 18.89 -6.84
CA LEU A 234 -17.81 19.66 -6.00
C LEU A 234 -17.22 20.99 -5.51
N TYR A 235 -15.95 20.97 -5.13
CA TYR A 235 -15.26 22.11 -4.51
C TYR A 235 -13.88 22.31 -5.13
N PRO A 236 -13.78 22.52 -6.46
CA PRO A 236 -12.48 22.76 -7.07
C PRO A 236 -11.88 24.05 -6.52
N GLY A 237 -10.61 23.99 -6.14
CA GLY A 237 -9.85 25.18 -5.76
C GLY A 237 -9.71 26.13 -6.95
N LYS A 238 -9.57 27.40 -6.68
CA LYS A 238 -9.22 28.37 -7.74
C LYS A 238 -7.78 28.05 -8.18
N VAL A 239 -7.66 27.52 -9.39
CA VAL A 239 -6.36 27.46 -10.06
C VAL A 239 -5.98 28.91 -10.34
N GLY A 240 -5.00 29.43 -9.60
CA GLY A 240 -4.40 30.75 -9.82
C GLY A 240 -3.53 30.75 -11.05
#